data_85a5ab927302351db8f355d05ac5b3eb
#
_entry.id   85a5ab927302351db8f355d05ac5b3eb
#
_cell.length_a   1.000
_cell.length_b   1.000
_cell.length_c   1.000
_cell.angle_alpha   90.00
_cell.angle_beta   90.00
_cell.angle_gamma   90.00
#
_symmetry.space_group_name_H-M   'P 1'
#
loop_
_entity.id
_entity.type
_entity.pdbx_description
1 polymer ?
#
loop_
_entity_poly.entity_id
_entity_poly.type
_entity_poly.pdbx_seq_one_letter_code
_entity_poly.pdbx_strand_id
1 'polypeptide(L)'
;MAIAPTRARRPGASPPPLPEPSDAELASCPFCAGHEHMTPPQTLVLPGDGGDGSWRVRVVPNLYPALERQEVVVQVPTHRRSFAELDDDQIELVAEAWQRRRAAHPEGYLHASLNEGRDAGASLPHTHSQLAWLPFSPSAEPRRDGETVVERDGLAAWSPRVARVPYELAIAPIAREPDGFRSELLGAALRVLAGLIRRLRELEGPATPLNAWLHNHESGWRIVLFPRLTILAALEVGAGLYVNTLAPEEAAARLRAV
;
A
#
# COMPACT_ATOMS: atom_id res chain seq x y z
N MET A 1 13.86 5.21 -17.54
CA MET A 1 14.38 4.17 -16.63
C MET A 1 15.68 3.63 -17.18
N ALA A 2 16.64 3.29 -16.32
CA ALA A 2 17.87 2.58 -16.63
C ALA A 2 17.95 1.31 -15.78
N ILE A 3 18.40 0.19 -16.35
CA ILE A 3 18.66 -1.07 -15.64
C ILE A 3 20.15 -1.14 -15.29
N ALA A 4 20.49 -1.19 -13.99
CA ALA A 4 21.86 -1.16 -13.52
C ALA A 4 22.12 -2.18 -12.38
N PRO A 5 22.18 -3.51 -12.66
CA PRO A 5 22.28 -4.56 -11.64
C PRO A 5 23.49 -4.43 -10.71
N THR A 6 24.59 -3.84 -11.20
CA THR A 6 25.81 -3.64 -10.39
C THR A 6 25.58 -2.73 -9.19
N ARG A 7 24.59 -1.86 -9.21
CA ARG A 7 24.24 -0.96 -8.10
C ARG A 7 23.61 -1.69 -6.91
N ALA A 8 23.07 -2.90 -7.09
CA ALA A 8 22.57 -3.75 -6.00
C ALA A 8 23.68 -4.16 -5.00
N ARG A 9 24.95 -4.09 -5.43
CA ARG A 9 26.11 -4.43 -4.58
C ARG A 9 26.61 -3.28 -3.70
N ARG A 10 25.90 -2.15 -3.65
CA ARG A 10 26.29 -1.00 -2.81
C ARG A 10 26.16 -1.37 -1.33
N PRO A 11 27.09 -0.94 -0.47
CA PRO A 11 26.95 -1.11 0.97
C PRO A 11 25.65 -0.49 1.49
N GLY A 12 24.95 -1.20 2.41
CA GLY A 12 23.69 -0.74 2.98
C GLY A 12 22.45 -1.01 2.12
N ALA A 13 22.54 -1.87 1.11
CA ALA A 13 21.42 -2.21 0.23
C ALA A 13 20.38 -3.16 0.87
N SER A 14 20.71 -3.83 1.97
CA SER A 14 19.78 -4.75 2.65
C SER A 14 19.13 -4.08 3.85
N PRO A 15 17.79 -4.16 4.00
CA PRO A 15 17.14 -3.66 5.20
C PRO A 15 17.55 -4.47 6.43
N PRO A 16 17.63 -3.84 7.62
CA PRO A 16 17.92 -4.55 8.86
C PRO A 16 16.77 -5.52 9.21
N PRO A 17 17.02 -6.54 10.04
CA PRO A 17 15.96 -7.41 10.54
C PRO A 17 14.91 -6.58 11.31
N LEU A 18 13.65 -6.99 11.22
CA LEU A 18 12.56 -6.36 11.96
C LEU A 18 12.47 -7.03 13.35
N PRO A 19 12.81 -6.32 14.46
CA PRO A 19 12.67 -6.89 15.80
C PRO A 19 11.18 -7.02 16.17
N GLU A 20 10.87 -7.87 17.13
CA GLU A 20 9.54 -7.93 17.74
C GLU A 20 9.13 -6.55 18.33
N PRO A 21 7.83 -6.22 18.36
CA PRO A 21 7.35 -4.99 18.98
C PRO A 21 7.77 -4.94 20.45
N SER A 22 8.36 -3.82 20.88
CA SER A 22 8.68 -3.61 22.29
C SER A 22 7.43 -3.23 23.10
N ASP A 23 7.45 -3.48 24.42
CA ASP A 23 6.37 -3.07 25.31
C ASP A 23 6.12 -1.55 25.23
N ALA A 24 7.17 -0.75 25.06
CA ALA A 24 7.05 0.70 24.88
C ALA A 24 6.34 1.07 23.57
N GLU A 25 6.62 0.35 22.48
CA GLU A 25 5.92 0.52 21.20
C GLU A 25 4.44 0.17 21.32
N LEU A 26 4.12 -0.94 21.96
CA LEU A 26 2.74 -1.37 22.18
C LEU A 26 1.98 -0.37 23.07
N ALA A 27 2.57 0.05 24.18
CA ALA A 27 1.95 0.99 25.15
C ALA A 27 1.71 2.39 24.57
N SER A 28 2.53 2.82 23.60
CA SER A 28 2.43 4.15 22.99
C SER A 28 1.69 4.17 21.64
N CYS A 29 1.24 3.01 21.13
CA CYS A 29 0.62 2.93 19.82
C CYS A 29 -0.83 3.47 19.85
N PRO A 30 -1.15 4.59 19.16
CA PRO A 30 -2.49 5.18 19.20
C PRO A 30 -3.53 4.37 18.39
N PHE A 31 -3.09 3.34 17.66
CA PHE A 31 -3.93 2.53 16.79
C PHE A 31 -4.33 1.19 17.40
N CYS A 32 -3.71 0.77 18.49
CA CYS A 32 -4.14 -0.42 19.23
C CYS A 32 -5.49 -0.21 19.92
N ALA A 33 -6.30 -1.26 20.00
CA ALA A 33 -7.54 -1.23 20.78
C ALA A 33 -7.26 -0.86 22.25
N GLY A 34 -8.14 -0.02 22.82
CA GLY A 34 -7.97 0.58 24.14
C GLY A 34 -7.25 1.93 24.15
N HIS A 35 -6.66 2.35 23.02
CA HIS A 35 -5.97 3.63 22.87
C HIS A 35 -6.75 4.64 21.99
N GLU A 36 -8.05 4.45 21.81
CA GLU A 36 -8.90 5.28 20.94
C GLU A 36 -8.86 6.77 21.33
N HIS A 37 -8.67 7.05 22.63
CA HIS A 37 -8.54 8.40 23.17
C HIS A 37 -7.29 9.16 22.69
N MET A 38 -6.31 8.47 22.11
CA MET A 38 -5.08 9.06 21.56
C MET A 38 -5.25 9.54 20.10
N THR A 39 -6.42 9.34 19.51
CA THR A 39 -6.74 9.75 18.13
C THR A 39 -7.93 10.72 18.12
N PRO A 40 -8.10 11.53 17.05
CA PRO A 40 -9.34 12.27 16.86
C PRO A 40 -10.57 11.34 16.83
N PRO A 41 -11.78 11.86 17.07
CA PRO A 41 -13.01 11.08 16.95
C PRO A 41 -13.13 10.41 15.58
N GLN A 42 -13.54 9.15 15.58
CA GLN A 42 -13.67 8.36 14.36
C GLN A 42 -14.78 8.88 13.44
N THR A 43 -14.51 8.82 12.13
CA THR A 43 -15.46 9.15 11.06
C THR A 43 -16.17 7.91 10.50
N LEU A 44 -15.63 6.72 10.77
CA LEU A 44 -16.20 5.42 10.42
C LEU A 44 -15.68 4.34 11.36
N VAL A 45 -16.53 3.37 11.69
CA VAL A 45 -16.21 2.14 12.43
C VAL A 45 -16.83 0.95 11.73
N LEU A 46 -16.09 -0.16 11.61
CA LEU A 46 -16.57 -1.42 11.03
C LEU A 46 -16.18 -2.62 11.91
N PRO A 47 -17.07 -3.63 12.02
CA PRO A 47 -18.49 -3.59 11.68
C PRO A 47 -19.26 -2.74 12.68
N GLY A 48 -20.39 -2.20 12.26
CA GLY A 48 -21.32 -1.47 13.11
C GLY A 48 -20.85 -0.07 13.51
N ASP A 49 -21.42 0.42 14.60
CA ASP A 49 -21.15 1.75 15.15
C ASP A 49 -20.11 1.74 16.28
N GLY A 50 -19.59 0.57 16.63
CA GLY A 50 -18.64 0.42 17.73
C GLY A 50 -19.26 0.68 19.12
N GLY A 51 -20.59 0.61 19.25
CA GLY A 51 -21.30 0.94 20.49
C GLY A 51 -20.99 0.03 21.67
N ASP A 52 -20.50 -1.18 21.40
CA ASP A 52 -20.00 -2.14 22.42
C ASP A 52 -18.47 -2.02 22.64
N GLY A 53 -17.81 -1.03 22.00
CA GLY A 53 -16.36 -0.84 22.03
C GLY A 53 -15.57 -1.82 21.14
N SER A 54 -16.25 -2.76 20.48
CA SER A 54 -15.60 -3.64 19.51
C SER A 54 -15.52 -2.96 18.14
N TRP A 55 -14.35 -3.04 17.52
CA TRP A 55 -14.15 -2.59 16.15
C TRP A 55 -13.11 -3.50 15.47
N ARG A 56 -13.20 -3.62 14.15
CA ARG A 56 -12.19 -4.31 13.34
C ARG A 56 -11.44 -3.33 12.42
N VAL A 57 -12.12 -2.31 11.91
CA VAL A 57 -11.52 -1.21 11.15
C VAL A 57 -12.09 0.11 11.69
N ARG A 58 -11.23 1.10 11.83
CA ARG A 58 -11.59 2.42 12.31
C ARG A 58 -10.96 3.50 11.43
N VAL A 59 -11.74 4.50 11.04
CA VAL A 59 -11.24 5.64 10.27
C VAL A 59 -11.29 6.89 11.15
N VAL A 60 -10.17 7.61 11.19
CA VAL A 60 -10.02 8.83 11.97
C VAL A 60 -9.46 9.95 11.09
N PRO A 61 -9.77 11.22 11.34
CA PRO A 61 -9.06 12.33 10.72
C PRO A 61 -7.55 12.23 11.01
N ASN A 62 -6.73 12.59 10.04
CA ASN A 62 -5.29 12.68 10.28
C ASN A 62 -5.02 13.83 11.26
N LEU A 63 -4.28 13.57 12.34
CA LEU A 63 -3.95 14.59 13.34
C LEU A 63 -3.01 15.68 12.81
N TYR A 64 -2.20 15.34 11.79
CA TYR A 64 -1.24 16.24 11.13
C TYR A 64 -1.47 16.24 9.61
N PRO A 65 -2.61 16.76 9.14
CA PRO A 65 -2.98 16.65 7.74
C PRO A 65 -2.10 17.56 6.86
N ALA A 66 -1.67 17.03 5.71
CA ALA A 66 -1.02 17.82 4.67
C ALA A 66 -2.02 18.49 3.70
N LEU A 67 -3.27 18.05 3.72
CA LEU A 67 -4.35 18.49 2.85
C LEU A 67 -5.58 18.83 3.68
N GLU A 68 -6.49 19.60 3.11
CA GLU A 68 -7.74 20.00 3.79
C GLU A 68 -8.52 18.78 4.32
N ARG A 69 -8.54 17.68 3.56
CA ARG A 69 -9.12 16.42 4.00
C ARG A 69 -8.13 15.28 3.84
N GLN A 70 -7.78 14.72 4.97
CA GLN A 70 -6.92 13.54 5.05
C GLN A 70 -7.33 12.68 6.24
N GLU A 71 -7.51 11.39 6.02
CA GLU A 71 -7.94 10.43 7.03
C GLU A 71 -6.96 9.26 7.11
N VAL A 72 -6.94 8.62 8.27
CA VAL A 72 -6.17 7.39 8.53
C VAL A 72 -7.15 6.26 8.74
N VAL A 73 -6.97 5.17 8.03
CA VAL A 73 -7.69 3.91 8.21
C VAL A 73 -6.83 3.00 9.07
N VAL A 74 -7.20 2.84 10.33
CA VAL A 74 -6.62 1.85 11.24
C VAL A 74 -7.18 0.49 10.85
N GLN A 75 -6.33 -0.37 10.33
CA GLN A 75 -6.73 -1.56 9.58
C GLN A 75 -7.03 -2.79 10.45
N VAL A 76 -6.66 -2.76 11.74
CA VAL A 76 -6.83 -3.87 12.67
C VAL A 76 -6.68 -3.37 14.11
N PRO A 77 -7.41 -3.94 15.10
CA PRO A 77 -7.30 -3.50 16.50
C PRO A 77 -6.04 -3.99 17.20
N THR A 78 -5.46 -5.11 16.75
CA THR A 78 -4.23 -5.68 17.30
C THR A 78 -3.01 -5.10 16.61
N HIS A 79 -1.89 -4.98 17.33
CA HIS A 79 -0.66 -4.43 16.78
C HIS A 79 -0.09 -5.34 15.69
N ARG A 80 -0.35 -5.01 14.43
CA ARG A 80 0.25 -5.62 13.25
C ARG A 80 1.09 -4.58 12.53
N ARG A 81 2.25 -4.98 12.03
CA ARG A 81 3.19 -4.06 11.36
C ARG A 81 3.09 -4.12 9.84
N SER A 82 2.31 -5.06 9.32
CA SER A 82 2.12 -5.22 7.88
C SER A 82 0.69 -5.50 7.49
N PHE A 83 0.29 -4.93 6.38
CA PHE A 83 -0.93 -5.28 5.66
C PHE A 83 -0.97 -6.77 5.28
N ALA A 84 0.19 -7.36 5.02
CA ALA A 84 0.32 -8.78 4.70
C ALA A 84 0.02 -9.73 5.87
N GLU A 85 -0.07 -9.22 7.10
CA GLU A 85 -0.45 -9.99 8.29
C GLU A 85 -1.97 -10.06 8.51
N LEU A 86 -2.74 -9.30 7.73
CA LEU A 86 -4.20 -9.30 7.81
C LEU A 86 -4.77 -10.56 7.15
N ASP A 87 -5.84 -11.11 7.74
CA ASP A 87 -6.65 -12.14 7.10
C ASP A 87 -7.57 -11.57 6.01
N ASP A 88 -8.16 -12.45 5.22
CA ASP A 88 -8.98 -12.06 4.07
C ASP A 88 -10.22 -11.27 4.49
N ASP A 89 -10.88 -11.64 5.60
CA ASP A 89 -12.05 -10.92 6.13
C ASP A 89 -11.68 -9.51 6.61
N GLN A 90 -10.50 -9.36 7.21
CA GLN A 90 -9.99 -8.06 7.64
C GLN A 90 -9.66 -7.17 6.43
N ILE A 91 -9.11 -7.74 5.37
CA ILE A 91 -8.84 -7.04 4.12
C ILE A 91 -10.13 -6.55 3.45
N GLU A 92 -11.20 -7.37 3.47
CA GLU A 92 -12.51 -6.95 2.96
C GLU A 92 -13.08 -5.74 3.73
N LEU A 93 -12.95 -5.71 5.05
CA LEU A 93 -13.37 -4.54 5.84
C LEU A 93 -12.54 -3.28 5.52
N VAL A 94 -11.25 -3.43 5.21
CA VAL A 94 -10.43 -2.30 4.74
C VAL A 94 -10.92 -1.80 3.38
N ALA A 95 -11.23 -2.69 2.44
CA ALA A 95 -11.82 -2.31 1.16
C ALA A 95 -13.16 -1.58 1.34
N GLU A 96 -14.03 -2.12 2.19
CA GLU A 96 -15.31 -1.50 2.55
C GLU A 96 -15.12 -0.10 3.16
N ALA A 97 -14.15 0.08 4.05
CA ALA A 97 -13.84 1.38 4.63
C ALA A 97 -13.43 2.40 3.56
N TRP A 98 -12.56 2.02 2.61
CA TRP A 98 -12.16 2.88 1.51
C TRP A 98 -13.37 3.27 0.63
N GLN A 99 -14.22 2.29 0.28
CA GLN A 99 -15.43 2.51 -0.52
C GLN A 99 -16.43 3.43 0.18
N ARG A 100 -16.71 3.19 1.47
CA ARG A 100 -17.63 4.02 2.26
C ARG A 100 -17.12 5.45 2.42
N ARG A 101 -15.81 5.65 2.64
CA ARG A 101 -15.23 6.99 2.74
C ARG A 101 -15.27 7.73 1.40
N ARG A 102 -15.03 7.02 0.29
CA ARG A 102 -15.20 7.58 -1.06
C ARG A 102 -16.65 7.97 -1.34
N ALA A 103 -17.60 7.12 -0.95
CA ALA A 103 -19.02 7.40 -1.14
C ALA A 103 -19.51 8.60 -0.31
N ALA A 104 -18.99 8.75 0.92
CA ALA A 104 -19.30 9.89 1.80
C ALA A 104 -18.74 11.22 1.29
N HIS A 105 -17.65 11.19 0.51
CA HIS A 105 -16.97 12.35 -0.05
C HIS A 105 -16.62 12.10 -1.51
N PRO A 106 -17.60 12.25 -2.42
CA PRO A 106 -17.45 11.93 -3.84
C PRO A 106 -16.68 12.99 -4.65
N GLU A 107 -16.45 14.15 -4.08
CA GLU A 107 -15.74 15.27 -4.72
C GLU A 107 -14.22 15.03 -4.77
N GLY A 108 -13.57 15.58 -5.79
CA GLY A 108 -12.11 15.52 -5.96
C GLY A 108 -11.61 14.12 -6.28
N TYR A 109 -10.28 13.99 -6.29
CA TYR A 109 -9.58 12.71 -6.48
C TYR A 109 -9.20 12.12 -5.13
N LEU A 110 -9.71 10.93 -4.80
CA LEU A 110 -9.27 10.20 -3.61
C LEU A 110 -8.00 9.41 -3.92
N HIS A 111 -6.95 9.69 -3.17
CA HIS A 111 -5.70 8.93 -3.14
C HIS A 111 -5.68 8.06 -1.90
N ALA A 112 -5.83 6.75 -2.07
CA ALA A 112 -5.66 5.78 -0.99
C ALA A 112 -4.26 5.19 -1.06
N SER A 113 -3.51 5.25 0.03
CA SER A 113 -2.12 4.82 0.08
C SER A 113 -1.78 4.07 1.37
N LEU A 114 -0.82 3.16 1.26
CA LEU A 114 -0.22 2.38 2.33
C LEU A 114 1.28 2.68 2.36
N ASN A 115 1.81 2.98 3.54
CA ASN A 115 3.24 3.12 3.76
C ASN A 115 3.65 2.12 4.85
N GLU A 116 4.59 1.25 4.57
CA GLU A 116 5.15 0.31 5.54
C GLU A 116 6.66 0.49 5.67
N GLY A 117 7.11 0.60 6.91
CA GLY A 117 8.51 0.87 7.23
C GLY A 117 8.88 2.36 7.18
N ARG A 118 9.86 2.73 8.00
CA ARG A 118 10.31 4.13 8.15
C ARG A 118 10.82 4.73 6.85
N ASP A 119 11.56 3.94 6.07
CA ASP A 119 12.15 4.38 4.80
C ASP A 119 11.08 4.55 3.68
N ALA A 120 9.88 4.06 3.93
CA ALA A 120 8.70 4.31 3.10
C ALA A 120 7.82 5.46 3.62
N GLY A 121 8.24 6.15 4.69
CA GLY A 121 7.50 7.29 5.26
C GLY A 121 6.44 6.91 6.28
N ALA A 122 6.41 5.68 6.78
CA ALA A 122 5.54 5.31 7.88
C ALA A 122 6.05 5.92 9.20
N SER A 123 5.26 6.77 9.84
CA SER A 123 5.58 7.35 11.15
C SER A 123 5.26 6.42 12.32
N LEU A 124 4.28 5.53 12.12
CA LEU A 124 3.86 4.52 13.08
C LEU A 124 3.99 3.12 12.44
N PRO A 125 4.51 2.14 13.17
CA PRO A 125 4.69 0.79 12.64
C PRO A 125 3.38 -0.01 12.53
N HIS A 126 2.34 0.33 13.30
CA HIS A 126 1.03 -0.32 13.21
C HIS A 126 0.44 -0.12 11.80
N THR A 127 0.04 -1.21 11.14
CA THR A 127 -0.47 -1.15 9.77
C THR A 127 -1.70 -0.25 9.63
N HIS A 128 -1.61 0.70 8.72
CA HIS A 128 -2.67 1.65 8.43
C HIS A 128 -2.56 2.13 6.99
N SER A 129 -3.65 2.62 6.44
CA SER A 129 -3.64 3.34 5.16
C SER A 129 -4.09 4.79 5.36
N GLN A 130 -3.78 5.61 4.38
CA GLN A 130 -4.18 7.01 4.36
C GLN A 130 -5.11 7.26 3.18
N LEU A 131 -6.14 8.05 3.43
CA LEU A 131 -7.08 8.55 2.44
C LEU A 131 -6.90 10.06 2.33
N ALA A 132 -6.45 10.54 1.18
CA ALA A 132 -6.18 11.94 0.93
C ALA A 132 -6.98 12.45 -0.27
N TRP A 133 -7.78 13.50 -0.10
CA TRP A 133 -8.55 14.11 -1.18
C TRP A 133 -7.72 15.18 -1.86
N LEU A 134 -7.30 14.89 -3.09
CA LEU A 134 -6.49 15.81 -3.90
C LEU A 134 -7.39 16.72 -4.74
N PRO A 135 -7.02 17.99 -4.93
CA PRO A 135 -7.73 18.90 -5.83
C PRO A 135 -7.44 18.63 -7.31
N PHE A 136 -6.59 17.67 -7.63
CA PHE A 136 -6.21 17.28 -8.98
C PHE A 136 -6.08 15.77 -9.08
N SER A 137 -6.27 15.22 -10.28
CA SER A 137 -5.99 13.82 -10.57
C SER A 137 -4.55 13.63 -11.03
N PRO A 138 -3.83 12.62 -10.55
CA PRO A 138 -2.51 12.29 -11.07
C PRO A 138 -2.56 11.96 -12.57
N SER A 139 -1.55 12.43 -13.31
CA SER A 139 -1.52 12.33 -14.78
C SER A 139 -0.98 11.01 -15.33
N ALA A 140 -0.55 10.09 -14.49
CA ALA A 140 0.04 8.84 -14.95
C ALA A 140 -1.00 7.90 -15.54
N GLU A 141 -0.82 7.51 -16.78
CA GLU A 141 -1.67 6.51 -17.44
C GLU A 141 -1.32 5.10 -17.00
N PRO A 142 -2.30 4.29 -16.55
CA PRO A 142 -2.07 2.88 -16.31
C PRO A 142 -1.89 2.13 -17.64
N ARG A 143 -0.70 1.63 -17.88
CA ARG A 143 -0.43 0.71 -18.98
C ARG A 143 -0.32 -0.71 -18.43
N ARG A 144 -1.05 -1.66 -19.05
CA ARG A 144 -0.82 -3.09 -18.84
C ARG A 144 0.25 -3.53 -19.85
N ASP A 145 1.50 -3.33 -19.45
CA ASP A 145 2.67 -3.74 -20.23
C ASP A 145 3.75 -4.26 -19.28
N GLY A 146 4.16 -5.51 -19.42
CA GLY A 146 5.18 -6.14 -18.58
C GLY A 146 4.93 -7.63 -18.33
N GLU A 147 5.68 -8.16 -17.37
CA GLU A 147 5.70 -9.59 -17.04
C GLU A 147 4.66 -9.96 -15.99
N THR A 148 3.73 -10.82 -16.34
CA THR A 148 2.67 -11.30 -15.42
C THR A 148 3.27 -12.12 -14.29
N VAL A 149 2.88 -11.79 -13.06
CA VAL A 149 3.25 -12.52 -11.83
C VAL A 149 2.08 -13.37 -11.32
N VAL A 150 0.86 -12.81 -11.33
CA VAL A 150 -0.37 -13.48 -10.90
C VAL A 150 -1.47 -13.13 -11.88
N GLU A 151 -2.31 -14.12 -12.24
CA GLU A 151 -3.57 -13.89 -12.93
C GLU A 151 -4.62 -14.81 -12.32
N ARG A 152 -5.62 -14.24 -11.67
CA ARG A 152 -6.71 -14.98 -11.01
C ARG A 152 -7.89 -14.06 -10.70
N ASP A 153 -9.08 -14.64 -10.57
CA ASP A 153 -10.30 -13.97 -10.07
C ASP A 153 -10.61 -12.66 -10.79
N GLY A 154 -10.37 -12.60 -12.10
CA GLY A 154 -10.59 -11.39 -12.91
C GLY A 154 -9.52 -10.30 -12.73
N LEU A 155 -8.44 -10.58 -12.00
CA LEU A 155 -7.32 -9.68 -11.73
C LEU A 155 -6.03 -10.18 -12.37
N ALA A 156 -5.18 -9.26 -12.76
CA ALA A 156 -3.79 -9.52 -13.11
C ALA A 156 -2.84 -8.65 -12.28
N ALA A 157 -1.72 -9.24 -11.85
CA ALA A 157 -0.59 -8.53 -11.29
C ALA A 157 0.63 -8.75 -12.19
N TRP A 158 1.37 -7.69 -12.48
CA TRP A 158 2.54 -7.74 -13.36
C TRP A 158 3.65 -6.81 -12.91
N SER A 159 4.89 -7.14 -13.26
CA SER A 159 6.03 -6.22 -13.19
C SER A 159 6.04 -5.37 -14.46
N PRO A 160 5.85 -4.03 -14.34
CA PRO A 160 5.83 -3.16 -15.52
C PRO A 160 7.17 -3.22 -16.28
N ARG A 161 7.12 -3.21 -17.64
CA ARG A 161 8.34 -3.17 -18.46
C ARG A 161 9.24 -1.98 -18.12
N VAL A 162 8.66 -0.88 -17.64
CA VAL A 162 9.36 0.33 -17.21
C VAL A 162 9.27 0.46 -15.68
N ALA A 163 9.50 -0.64 -14.95
CA ALA A 163 9.52 -0.63 -13.49
C ALA A 163 10.61 0.31 -12.95
N ARG A 164 10.21 1.28 -12.13
CA ARG A 164 11.08 2.34 -11.59
C ARG A 164 12.07 1.82 -10.56
N VAL A 165 11.65 0.80 -9.78
CA VAL A 165 12.40 0.20 -8.69
C VAL A 165 12.32 -1.33 -8.76
N PRO A 166 13.23 -2.07 -8.11
CA PRO A 166 13.11 -3.53 -8.00
C PRO A 166 11.76 -3.97 -7.45
N TYR A 167 11.17 -4.97 -8.08
CA TYR A 167 9.87 -5.55 -7.71
C TYR A 167 8.71 -4.54 -7.69
N GLU A 168 8.79 -3.45 -8.45
CA GLU A 168 7.60 -2.64 -8.69
C GLU A 168 6.54 -3.49 -9.39
N LEU A 169 5.31 -3.48 -8.87
CA LEU A 169 4.19 -4.25 -9.40
C LEU A 169 2.97 -3.36 -9.59
N ALA A 170 2.15 -3.74 -10.55
CA ALA A 170 0.82 -3.19 -10.72
C ALA A 170 -0.20 -4.33 -10.65
N ILE A 171 -1.35 -4.09 -10.03
CA ILE A 171 -2.48 -5.01 -9.88
C ILE A 171 -3.71 -4.30 -10.45
N ALA A 172 -4.40 -4.91 -11.41
CA ALA A 172 -5.61 -4.32 -11.97
C ALA A 172 -6.59 -5.39 -12.44
N PRO A 173 -7.87 -5.04 -12.64
CA PRO A 173 -8.81 -5.89 -13.35
C PRO A 173 -8.34 -6.21 -14.76
N ILE A 174 -8.63 -7.43 -15.21
CA ILE A 174 -8.40 -7.85 -16.61
C ILE A 174 -9.37 -7.06 -17.51
N ALA A 175 -10.63 -6.97 -17.11
CA ALA A 175 -11.59 -6.09 -17.75
C ALA A 175 -11.37 -4.64 -17.27
N ARG A 176 -11.52 -3.69 -18.20
CA ARG A 176 -11.35 -2.28 -17.85
C ARG A 176 -12.44 -1.77 -16.92
N GLU A 177 -12.05 -1.20 -15.80
CA GLU A 177 -12.92 -0.51 -14.86
C GLU A 177 -12.29 0.85 -14.50
N PRO A 178 -13.05 1.96 -14.53
CA PRO A 178 -12.47 3.30 -14.36
C PRO A 178 -12.23 3.69 -12.89
N ASP A 179 -12.95 3.09 -11.93
CA ASP A 179 -12.92 3.50 -10.53
C ASP A 179 -12.81 2.30 -9.58
N GLY A 180 -11.64 2.16 -8.96
CA GLY A 180 -11.35 1.08 -8.01
C GLY A 180 -12.17 1.15 -6.72
N PHE A 181 -12.59 2.35 -6.30
CA PHE A 181 -13.44 2.48 -5.10
C PHE A 181 -14.89 2.04 -5.34
N ARG A 182 -15.32 1.88 -6.59
CA ARG A 182 -16.63 1.36 -6.97
C ARG A 182 -16.57 -0.07 -7.49
N SER A 183 -15.37 -0.61 -7.62
CA SER A 183 -15.15 -1.96 -8.12
C SER A 183 -15.45 -3.01 -7.05
N GLU A 184 -16.20 -4.05 -7.44
CA GLU A 184 -16.39 -5.26 -6.62
C GLU A 184 -15.08 -6.05 -6.44
N LEU A 185 -14.08 -5.79 -7.29
CA LEU A 185 -12.77 -6.45 -7.24
C LEU A 185 -11.78 -5.78 -6.27
N LEU A 186 -12.15 -4.68 -5.59
CA LEU A 186 -11.21 -3.96 -4.72
C LEU A 186 -10.68 -4.85 -3.60
N GLY A 187 -11.56 -5.58 -2.89
CA GLY A 187 -11.15 -6.51 -1.83
C GLY A 187 -10.23 -7.61 -2.35
N ALA A 188 -10.60 -8.23 -3.49
CA ALA A 188 -9.77 -9.23 -4.13
C ALA A 188 -8.39 -8.67 -4.55
N ALA A 189 -8.33 -7.46 -5.06
CA ALA A 189 -7.07 -6.80 -5.42
C ALA A 189 -6.19 -6.51 -4.19
N LEU A 190 -6.78 -6.11 -3.08
CA LEU A 190 -6.08 -5.93 -1.80
C LEU A 190 -5.56 -7.26 -1.24
N ARG A 191 -6.28 -8.38 -1.40
CA ARG A 191 -5.78 -9.72 -1.07
C ARG A 191 -4.61 -10.13 -1.95
N VAL A 192 -4.66 -9.83 -3.26
CA VAL A 192 -3.51 -10.01 -4.17
C VAL A 192 -2.32 -9.18 -3.70
N LEU A 193 -2.53 -7.91 -3.33
CA LEU A 193 -1.48 -7.05 -2.78
C LEU A 193 -0.84 -7.67 -1.53
N ALA A 194 -1.63 -8.13 -0.56
CA ALA A 194 -1.13 -8.79 0.65
C ALA A 194 -0.29 -10.04 0.33
N GLY A 195 -0.73 -10.86 -0.62
CA GLY A 195 0.02 -12.02 -1.11
C GLY A 195 1.36 -11.64 -1.75
N LEU A 196 1.38 -10.57 -2.55
CA LEU A 196 2.60 -10.09 -3.19
C LEU A 196 3.58 -9.47 -2.18
N ILE A 197 3.09 -8.80 -1.14
CA ILE A 197 3.93 -8.31 -0.03
C ILE A 197 4.56 -9.49 0.71
N ARG A 198 3.83 -10.59 0.96
CA ARG A 198 4.39 -11.81 1.57
C ARG A 198 5.53 -12.38 0.73
N ARG A 199 5.32 -12.57 -0.58
CA ARG A 199 6.37 -13.04 -1.51
C ARG A 199 7.59 -12.13 -1.55
N LEU A 200 7.36 -10.81 -1.62
CA LEU A 200 8.44 -9.82 -1.58
C LEU A 200 9.29 -9.95 -0.31
N ARG A 201 8.65 -10.13 0.84
CA ARG A 201 9.33 -10.27 2.13
C ARG A 201 10.03 -11.60 2.31
N GLU A 202 9.56 -12.65 1.67
CA GLU A 202 10.25 -13.92 1.61
C GLU A 202 11.57 -13.79 0.83
N LEU A 203 11.59 -13.00 -0.25
CA LEU A 203 12.78 -12.76 -1.09
C LEU A 203 13.76 -11.74 -0.49
N GLU A 204 13.26 -10.65 0.09
CA GLU A 204 14.06 -9.47 0.44
C GLU A 204 14.11 -9.20 1.96
N GLY A 205 13.41 -10.02 2.75
CA GLY A 205 13.37 -9.93 4.21
C GLY A 205 12.14 -9.23 4.79
N PRO A 206 11.79 -9.55 6.05
CA PRO A 206 10.53 -9.15 6.69
C PRO A 206 10.42 -7.64 6.93
N ALA A 207 11.54 -6.93 7.00
CA ALA A 207 11.58 -5.47 7.22
C ALA A 207 11.53 -4.66 5.92
N THR A 208 11.33 -5.29 4.75
CA THR A 208 11.29 -4.59 3.47
C THR A 208 10.28 -3.45 3.48
N PRO A 209 10.75 -2.18 3.38
CA PRO A 209 9.87 -1.03 3.34
C PRO A 209 9.17 -0.95 1.99
N LEU A 210 7.92 -0.50 1.99
CA LEU A 210 7.14 -0.36 0.75
C LEU A 210 6.11 0.74 0.82
N ASN A 211 5.77 1.28 -0.34
CA ASN A 211 4.58 2.07 -0.56
C ASN A 211 3.62 1.28 -1.46
N ALA A 212 2.33 1.44 -1.24
CA ALA A 212 1.32 1.01 -2.19
C ALA A 212 0.23 2.06 -2.29
N TRP A 213 -0.40 2.20 -3.45
CA TRP A 213 -1.50 3.14 -3.62
C TRP A 213 -2.46 2.70 -4.71
N LEU A 214 -3.72 3.09 -4.55
CA LEU A 214 -4.72 2.94 -5.61
C LEU A 214 -4.64 4.16 -6.53
N HIS A 215 -4.49 3.89 -7.81
CA HIS A 215 -4.49 4.88 -8.88
C HIS A 215 -5.71 4.69 -9.76
N ASN A 216 -6.60 5.67 -9.76
CA ASN A 216 -7.74 5.74 -10.67
C ASN A 216 -7.38 6.59 -11.89
N HIS A 217 -7.76 6.11 -13.07
CA HIS A 217 -7.60 6.85 -14.33
C HIS A 217 -8.71 6.46 -15.31
N GLU A 218 -8.99 7.31 -16.28
CA GLU A 218 -10.00 7.03 -17.31
C GLU A 218 -9.73 5.73 -18.08
N SER A 219 -8.45 5.34 -18.23
CA SER A 219 -8.05 4.09 -18.89
C SER A 219 -8.18 2.84 -18.00
N GLY A 220 -8.49 2.99 -16.73
CA GLY A 220 -8.67 1.94 -15.74
C GLY A 220 -7.95 2.22 -14.43
N TRP A 221 -8.40 1.57 -13.35
CA TRP A 221 -7.74 1.65 -12.05
C TRP A 221 -6.71 0.54 -11.86
N ARG A 222 -5.75 0.80 -10.97
CA ARG A 222 -4.78 -0.20 -10.52
C ARG A 222 -4.30 0.09 -9.11
N ILE A 223 -3.81 -0.93 -8.42
CA ILE A 223 -2.97 -0.78 -7.24
C ILE A 223 -1.51 -0.90 -7.67
N VAL A 224 -0.68 0.02 -7.23
CA VAL A 224 0.77 -0.03 -7.43
C VAL A 224 1.43 -0.47 -6.14
N LEU A 225 2.33 -1.45 -6.18
CA LEU A 225 3.24 -1.81 -5.11
C LEU A 225 4.63 -1.29 -5.49
N PHE A 226 5.21 -0.48 -4.61
CA PHE A 226 6.48 0.20 -4.82
C PHE A 226 7.43 -0.07 -3.66
N PRO A 227 8.27 -1.13 -3.73
CA PRO A 227 9.26 -1.42 -2.70
C PRO A 227 10.33 -0.34 -2.60
N ARG A 228 10.77 -0.06 -1.39
CA ARG A 228 11.78 0.96 -1.07
C ARG A 228 13.17 0.32 -0.84
N LEU A 229 13.55 -0.59 -1.73
CA LEU A 229 14.86 -1.27 -1.70
C LEU A 229 16.01 -0.38 -2.17
N THR A 230 15.70 0.74 -2.81
CA THR A 230 16.69 1.71 -3.27
C THR A 230 16.33 3.11 -2.78
N ILE A 231 17.35 3.86 -2.35
CA ILE A 231 17.19 5.27 -2.01
C ILE A 231 17.11 6.06 -3.32
N LEU A 232 16.03 6.81 -3.49
CA LEU A 232 15.88 7.74 -4.60
C LEU A 232 16.83 8.91 -4.38
N ALA A 233 17.69 9.18 -5.35
CA ALA A 233 18.73 10.20 -5.27
C ALA A 233 18.53 11.27 -6.36
N ALA A 234 19.56 12.07 -6.60
CA ALA A 234 19.47 13.23 -7.50
C ALA A 234 19.05 12.89 -8.94
N LEU A 235 19.40 11.70 -9.46
CA LEU A 235 18.97 11.27 -10.79
C LEU A 235 17.45 11.05 -10.84
N GLU A 236 16.91 10.36 -9.87
CA GLU A 236 15.49 10.03 -9.80
C GLU A 236 14.67 11.29 -9.51
N VAL A 237 15.06 12.06 -8.50
CA VAL A 237 14.32 13.24 -8.03
C VAL A 237 14.50 14.45 -8.97
N GLY A 238 15.73 14.70 -9.43
CA GLY A 238 16.05 15.90 -10.21
C GLY A 238 15.85 15.75 -11.72
N ALA A 239 16.11 14.54 -12.26
CA ALA A 239 16.01 14.27 -13.69
C ALA A 239 14.84 13.37 -14.08
N GLY A 240 14.08 12.83 -13.11
CA GLY A 240 13.02 11.86 -13.38
C GLY A 240 13.54 10.54 -13.98
N LEU A 241 14.84 10.29 -13.91
CA LEU A 241 15.49 9.09 -14.44
C LEU A 241 15.65 8.05 -13.34
N TYR A 242 14.70 7.13 -13.25
CA TYR A 242 14.76 6.01 -12.29
C TYR A 242 15.82 5.00 -12.73
N VAL A 243 16.61 4.52 -11.76
CA VAL A 243 17.66 3.51 -11.96
C VAL A 243 17.24 2.24 -11.21
N ASN A 244 16.70 1.28 -11.96
CA ASN A 244 16.30 -0.02 -11.41
C ASN A 244 17.51 -0.97 -11.39
N THR A 245 17.71 -1.67 -10.29
CA THR A 245 18.82 -2.63 -10.12
C THR A 245 18.43 -4.06 -10.47
N LEU A 246 17.15 -4.33 -10.76
CA LEU A 246 16.62 -5.64 -11.10
C LEU A 246 15.75 -5.52 -12.36
N ALA A 247 16.02 -6.36 -13.36
CA ALA A 247 15.20 -6.39 -14.55
C ALA A 247 13.76 -6.85 -14.23
N PRO A 248 12.72 -6.25 -14.82
CA PRO A 248 11.32 -6.62 -14.58
C PRO A 248 11.03 -8.11 -14.80
N GLU A 249 11.63 -8.70 -15.82
CA GLU A 249 11.50 -10.12 -16.16
C GLU A 249 12.05 -11.02 -15.06
N GLU A 250 13.20 -10.64 -14.50
CA GLU A 250 13.84 -11.36 -13.38
C GLU A 250 13.04 -11.18 -12.09
N ALA A 251 12.56 -9.96 -11.82
CA ALA A 251 11.70 -9.68 -10.66
C ALA A 251 10.42 -10.54 -10.70
N ALA A 252 9.76 -10.60 -11.85
CA ALA A 252 8.57 -11.43 -12.04
C ALA A 252 8.87 -12.92 -11.88
N ALA A 253 9.99 -13.40 -12.44
CA ALA A 253 10.40 -14.80 -12.32
C ALA A 253 10.64 -15.20 -10.85
N ARG A 254 11.35 -14.36 -10.08
CA ARG A 254 11.60 -14.60 -8.64
C ARG A 254 10.31 -14.62 -7.83
N LEU A 255 9.39 -13.68 -8.09
CA LEU A 255 8.10 -13.62 -7.39
C LEU A 255 7.16 -14.78 -7.73
N ARG A 256 7.30 -15.40 -8.90
CA ARG A 256 6.54 -16.60 -9.25
C ARG A 256 7.09 -17.88 -8.60
N ALA A 257 8.35 -17.87 -8.18
CA ALA A 257 9.02 -19.03 -7.62
C ALA A 257 8.76 -19.24 -6.12
N VAL A 258 8.18 -18.25 -5.44
CA VAL A 258 7.84 -18.27 -3.99
C VAL A 258 6.34 -18.19 -3.75
#